data_2edf47c5bb00c5c4f2abcd1173d6a473
#
_entry.id   2edf47c5bb00c5c4f2abcd1173d6a473
#
_cell.length_a   1.000
_cell.length_b   1.000
_cell.length_c   1.000
_cell.angle_alpha   90.00
_cell.angle_beta   90.00
_cell.angle_gamma   90.00
#
_symmetry.space_group_name_H-M   'P 1'
#
loop_
_entity.id
_entity.type
_entity.pdbx_description
1 polymer ?
#
loop_
_entity_poly.entity_id
_entity_poly.type
_entity_poly.pdbx_seq_one_letter_code
_entity_poly.pdbx_strand_id
1 'polypeptide(L)'
;RQKALEWLNKGAQPTDTVRRILSFKGVLYLKHLLRGVKLGLFDDATAMTKFQEWHASHEENITRRNSEHKSKQVAKRAYVPVVKKVEEKQEESAAPAEESAPAEA
;
A
#
# COMPACT_ATOMS: atom_id res chain seq x y z
N ARG A 1 -13.84 13.85 -4.62
CA ARG A 1 -12.84 14.92 -4.40
C ARG A 1 -13.49 16.28 -4.26
N GLN A 2 -14.40 16.69 -5.16
CA GLN A 2 -15.05 18.01 -5.15
C GLN A 2 -15.81 18.31 -3.86
N LYS A 3 -16.68 17.41 -3.39
CA LYS A 3 -17.40 17.58 -2.12
C LYS A 3 -16.48 17.79 -0.91
N ALA A 4 -15.38 17.07 -0.84
CA ALA A 4 -14.40 17.25 0.23
C ALA A 4 -13.71 18.62 0.15
N LEU A 5 -13.39 19.09 -1.06
CA LEU A 5 -12.84 20.42 -1.28
C LEU A 5 -13.81 21.53 -0.87
N GLU A 6 -15.09 21.39 -1.20
CA GLU A 6 -16.15 22.33 -0.78
C GLU A 6 -16.23 22.44 0.74
N TRP A 7 -16.24 21.32 1.46
CA TRP A 7 -16.25 21.32 2.92
C TRP A 7 -15.01 21.97 3.52
N LEU A 8 -13.83 21.69 2.96
CA LEU A 8 -12.59 22.33 3.39
C LEU A 8 -12.57 23.84 3.11
N ASN A 9 -13.22 24.30 2.03
CA ASN A 9 -13.35 25.72 1.72
C ASN A 9 -14.37 26.43 2.62
N LYS A 10 -15.37 25.68 3.11
CA LYS A 10 -16.34 26.18 4.12
C LYS A 10 -15.74 26.24 5.54
N GLY A 11 -14.49 25.78 5.72
CA GLY A 11 -13.79 25.84 7.00
C GLY A 11 -13.86 24.57 7.84
N ALA A 12 -14.26 23.43 7.26
CA ALA A 12 -14.26 22.16 7.97
C ALA A 12 -12.84 21.77 8.42
N GLN A 13 -12.70 21.34 9.67
CA GLN A 13 -11.44 20.91 10.26
C GLN A 13 -11.33 19.38 10.19
N PRO A 14 -10.46 18.82 9.35
CA PRO A 14 -10.25 17.37 9.28
C PRO A 14 -9.43 16.90 10.49
N THR A 15 -9.78 15.72 11.03
CA THR A 15 -8.94 15.00 11.98
C THR A 15 -7.64 14.56 11.30
N ASP A 16 -6.60 14.20 12.08
CA ASP A 16 -5.29 13.81 11.52
C ASP A 16 -5.40 12.62 10.56
N THR A 17 -6.22 11.63 10.88
CA THR A 17 -6.45 10.48 10.00
C THR A 17 -7.08 10.90 8.67
N VAL A 18 -8.13 11.70 8.72
CA VAL A 18 -8.81 12.23 7.52
C VAL A 18 -7.86 13.12 6.71
N ARG A 19 -7.06 13.94 7.38
CA ARG A 19 -6.05 14.79 6.74
C ARG A 19 -5.03 13.97 5.94
N ARG A 20 -4.56 12.84 6.48
CA ARG A 20 -3.67 11.91 5.76
C ARG A 20 -4.34 11.31 4.53
N ILE A 21 -5.61 10.90 4.65
CA ILE A 21 -6.39 10.36 3.52
C ILE A 21 -6.60 11.42 2.43
N LEU A 22 -6.95 12.65 2.80
CA LEU A 22 -7.14 13.76 1.87
C LEU A 22 -5.84 14.16 1.18
N SER A 23 -4.71 14.13 1.90
CA SER A 23 -3.37 14.33 1.34
C SER A 23 -3.03 13.26 0.31
N PHE A 24 -3.24 11.99 0.66
CA PHE A 24 -3.00 10.86 -0.24
C PHE A 24 -3.86 10.92 -1.52
N LYS A 25 -5.11 11.38 -1.40
CA LYS A 25 -6.00 11.58 -2.55
C LYS A 25 -5.76 12.88 -3.33
N GLY A 26 -4.82 13.71 -2.90
CA GLY A 26 -4.45 14.96 -3.56
C GLY A 26 -5.42 16.12 -3.35
N VAL A 27 -6.43 15.98 -2.45
CA VAL A 27 -7.42 17.05 -2.21
C VAL A 27 -6.76 18.26 -1.57
N LEU A 28 -5.83 18.06 -0.63
CA LEU A 28 -5.10 19.16 0.01
C LEU A 28 -4.17 19.87 -0.98
N TYR A 29 -3.55 19.14 -1.90
CA TYR A 29 -2.71 19.72 -2.94
C TYR A 29 -3.55 20.56 -3.92
N LEU A 30 -4.71 20.05 -4.34
CA LEU A 30 -5.64 20.81 -5.17
C LEU A 30 -6.12 22.10 -4.47
N LYS A 31 -6.46 22.03 -3.17
CA LYS A 31 -6.80 23.22 -2.38
C LYS A 31 -5.67 24.24 -2.37
N HIS A 32 -4.43 23.81 -2.24
CA HIS A 32 -3.26 24.67 -2.25
C HIS A 32 -3.07 25.36 -3.61
N LEU A 33 -3.21 24.61 -4.71
CA LEU A 33 -3.13 25.18 -6.06
C LEU A 33 -4.23 26.20 -6.32
N LEU A 34 -5.49 25.91 -5.97
CA LEU A 34 -6.60 26.85 -6.12
C LEU A 34 -6.42 28.10 -5.26
N ARG A 35 -5.78 27.99 -4.10
CA ARG A 35 -5.43 29.16 -3.31
C ARG A 35 -4.39 30.02 -4.02
N GLY A 36 -3.41 29.41 -4.68
CA GLY A 36 -2.41 30.11 -5.49
C GLY A 36 -3.05 30.88 -6.65
N VAL A 37 -4.05 30.29 -7.32
CA VAL A 37 -4.83 30.97 -8.37
C VAL A 37 -5.56 32.17 -7.81
N LYS A 38 -6.22 32.04 -6.66
CA LYS A 38 -6.92 33.17 -5.99
C LYS A 38 -5.98 34.32 -5.61
N LEU A 39 -4.73 34.01 -5.30
CA LEU A 39 -3.68 34.99 -4.97
C LEU A 39 -3.01 35.58 -6.23
N GLY A 40 -3.39 35.12 -7.43
CA GLY A 40 -2.82 35.61 -8.69
C GLY A 40 -1.40 35.15 -8.99
N LEU A 41 -0.91 34.08 -8.33
CA LEU A 41 0.45 33.56 -8.54
C LEU A 41 0.61 32.84 -9.87
N PHE A 42 -0.45 32.18 -10.34
CA PHE A 42 -0.50 31.45 -11.59
C PHE A 42 -1.96 31.24 -12.03
N ASP A 43 -2.12 30.86 -13.30
CA ASP A 43 -3.43 30.68 -13.93
C ASP A 43 -4.08 29.34 -13.56
N ASP A 44 -5.41 29.24 -13.67
CA ASP A 44 -6.17 28.03 -13.38
C ASP A 44 -5.75 26.85 -14.26
N ALA A 45 -5.48 27.10 -15.55
CA ALA A 45 -4.95 26.10 -16.48
C ALA A 45 -3.62 25.51 -15.99
N THR A 46 -2.71 26.35 -15.51
CA THR A 46 -1.41 25.93 -14.96
C THR A 46 -1.59 25.12 -13.66
N ALA A 47 -2.55 25.49 -12.82
CA ALA A 47 -2.88 24.74 -11.61
C ALA A 47 -3.37 23.33 -11.94
N MET A 48 -4.26 23.19 -12.93
CA MET A 48 -4.78 21.90 -13.38
C MET A 48 -3.69 21.02 -14.01
N THR A 49 -2.79 21.59 -14.81
CA THR A 49 -1.65 20.86 -15.39
C THR A 49 -0.75 20.30 -14.28
N LYS A 50 -0.34 21.13 -13.32
CA LYS A 50 0.47 20.70 -12.16
C LYS A 50 -0.23 19.62 -11.33
N PHE A 51 -1.54 19.70 -11.18
CA PHE A 51 -2.30 18.67 -10.48
C PHE A 51 -2.32 17.35 -11.24
N GLN A 52 -2.49 17.38 -12.56
CA GLN A 52 -2.48 16.19 -13.41
C GLN A 52 -1.12 15.51 -13.42
N GLU A 53 -0.02 16.24 -13.55
CA GLU A 53 1.34 15.72 -13.47
C GLU A 53 1.61 15.03 -12.14
N TRP A 54 1.27 15.70 -11.04
CA TRP A 54 1.40 15.12 -9.72
C TRP A 54 0.54 13.85 -9.56
N HIS A 55 -0.68 13.87 -10.05
CA HIS A 55 -1.61 12.74 -9.96
C HIS A 55 -1.11 11.53 -10.73
N ALA A 56 -0.62 11.72 -11.96
CA ALA A 56 -0.04 10.67 -12.78
C ALA A 56 1.18 10.02 -12.08
N SER A 57 2.12 10.82 -11.62
CA SER A 57 3.29 10.34 -10.88
C SER A 57 2.92 9.63 -9.58
N HIS A 58 1.90 10.11 -8.89
CA HIS A 58 1.41 9.49 -7.65
C HIS A 58 0.75 8.13 -7.90
N GLU A 59 -0.08 8.00 -8.94
CA GLU A 59 -0.71 6.72 -9.32
C GLU A 59 0.32 5.70 -9.78
N GLU A 60 1.31 6.11 -10.54
CA GLU A 60 2.43 5.26 -10.95
C GLU A 60 3.19 4.70 -9.72
N ASN A 61 3.50 5.55 -8.76
CA ASN A 61 4.14 5.15 -7.50
C ASN A 61 3.28 4.16 -6.68
N ILE A 62 1.96 4.37 -6.63
CA ILE A 62 1.04 3.45 -5.96
C ILE A 62 1.02 2.10 -6.66
N THR A 63 0.92 2.08 -7.98
CA THR A 63 0.89 0.86 -8.79
C THR A 63 2.17 0.06 -8.60
N ARG A 64 3.33 0.72 -8.63
CA ARG A 64 4.63 0.09 -8.37
C ARG A 64 4.70 -0.55 -6.98
N ARG A 65 4.33 0.21 -5.93
CA ARG A 65 4.31 -0.33 -4.55
C ARG A 65 3.37 -1.51 -4.38
N ASN A 66 2.20 -1.46 -5.02
CA ASN A 66 1.24 -2.56 -4.97
C ASN A 66 1.76 -3.81 -5.69
N SER A 67 2.43 -3.67 -6.83
CA SER A 67 3.03 -4.79 -7.54
C SER A 67 4.17 -5.42 -6.74
N GLU A 68 5.06 -4.60 -6.16
CA GLU A 68 6.14 -5.06 -5.26
C GLU A 68 5.59 -5.78 -4.01
N HIS A 69 4.51 -5.25 -3.43
CA HIS A 69 3.88 -5.88 -2.27
C HIS A 69 3.24 -7.23 -2.61
N LYS A 70 2.56 -7.31 -3.76
CA LYS A 70 1.99 -8.56 -4.27
C LYS A 70 3.08 -9.61 -4.54
N SER A 71 4.16 -9.23 -5.20
CA SER A 71 5.27 -10.15 -5.49
C SER A 71 5.93 -10.69 -4.20
N LYS A 72 6.14 -9.82 -3.20
CA LYS A 72 6.64 -10.23 -1.88
C LYS A 72 5.68 -11.17 -1.14
N GLN A 73 4.37 -10.95 -1.25
CA GLN A 73 3.37 -11.85 -0.64
C GLN A 73 3.36 -13.22 -1.33
N VAL A 74 3.43 -13.25 -2.66
CA VAL A 74 3.50 -14.51 -3.42
C VAL A 74 4.76 -15.29 -3.07
N ALA A 75 5.92 -14.62 -2.99
CA ALA A 75 7.18 -15.23 -2.58
C ALA A 75 7.11 -15.83 -1.15
N LYS A 76 6.51 -15.09 -0.21
CA LYS A 76 6.30 -15.59 1.16
C LYS A 76 5.37 -16.81 1.20
N ARG A 77 4.28 -16.80 0.44
CA ARG A 77 3.36 -17.94 0.35
C ARG A 77 4.00 -19.18 -0.29
N ALA A 78 4.86 -19.00 -1.29
CA ALA A 78 5.60 -20.09 -1.92
C ALA A 78 6.65 -20.71 -0.96
N TYR A 79 7.25 -19.89 -0.07
CA TYR A 79 8.26 -20.36 0.89
C TYR A 79 7.67 -21.18 2.05
N VAL A 80 6.51 -20.82 2.57
CA VAL A 80 5.86 -21.51 3.71
C VAL A 80 5.51 -22.97 3.43
N PRO A 81 4.97 -23.37 2.25
CA PRO A 81 4.69 -24.79 1.97
C PRO A 81 5.96 -25.66 1.84
N VAL A 82 7.08 -25.08 1.41
CA VAL A 82 8.34 -25.82 1.26
C VAL A 82 8.93 -26.19 2.62
N VAL A 83 8.89 -25.27 3.58
CA VAL A 83 9.37 -25.54 4.95
C VAL A 83 8.51 -26.61 5.62
N LYS A 84 7.18 -26.54 5.54
CA LYS A 84 6.29 -27.57 6.08
C LYS A 84 6.49 -28.94 5.44
N LYS A 85 6.71 -29.01 4.13
CA LYS A 85 6.99 -30.27 3.43
C LYS A 85 8.34 -30.88 3.83
N VAL A 86 9.33 -30.06 4.16
CA VAL A 86 10.65 -30.55 4.62
C VAL A 86 10.54 -31.06 6.05
N GLU A 87 9.80 -30.39 6.93
CA GLU A 87 9.55 -30.84 8.32
C GLU A 87 8.75 -32.14 8.35
N GLU A 88 7.63 -32.25 7.61
CA GLU A 88 6.84 -33.49 7.49
C GLU A 88 7.68 -34.65 6.93
N LYS A 89 8.55 -34.41 5.96
CA LYS A 89 9.40 -35.44 5.39
C LYS A 89 10.55 -35.86 6.33
N GLN A 90 11.00 -35.00 7.23
CA GLN A 90 11.97 -35.32 8.27
C GLN A 90 11.34 -36.10 9.41
N GLU A 91 10.11 -35.77 9.82
CA GLU A 91 9.36 -36.54 10.82
C GLU A 91 8.99 -37.94 10.30
N GLU A 92 8.55 -38.05 9.06
CA GLU A 92 8.24 -39.34 8.45
C GLU A 92 9.51 -40.22 8.26
N SER A 93 10.66 -39.62 8.04
CA SER A 93 11.94 -40.36 7.95
C SER A 93 12.56 -40.69 9.31
N ALA A 94 12.16 -40.01 10.39
CA ALA A 94 12.59 -40.28 11.76
C ALA A 94 11.72 -41.33 12.47
N ALA A 95 10.45 -41.49 12.09
CA ALA A 95 9.52 -42.45 12.69
C ALA A 95 9.84 -43.92 12.52
N PRO A 96 10.47 -44.42 11.42
CA PRO A 96 10.77 -45.88 11.28
C PRO A 96 11.96 -46.38 12.10
N ALA A 97 12.71 -45.52 12.75
CA ALA A 97 13.91 -45.93 13.49
C ALA A 97 13.66 -46.42 14.94
N GLU A 98 12.49 -46.11 15.51
CA GLU A 98 12.12 -46.49 16.86
C GLU A 98 11.43 -47.87 16.97
N GLU A 99 10.92 -48.43 15.87
CA GLU A 99 10.15 -49.69 15.88
C GLU A 99 10.99 -50.94 15.62
N SER A 100 12.31 -50.84 15.48
CA SER A 100 13.22 -51.97 15.24
C SER A 100 14.17 -52.23 16.40
N ALA A 101 13.78 -52.00 17.65
CA ALA A 101 14.51 -52.55 18.79
C ALA A 101 14.06 -54.00 19.06
N PRO A 102 14.91 -55.02 18.81
CA PRO A 102 14.53 -56.39 19.13
C PRO A 102 14.49 -56.55 20.63
N ALA A 103 13.34 -56.89 21.14
CA ALA A 103 13.19 -57.43 22.48
C ALA A 103 13.72 -58.88 22.47
N GLU A 104 14.98 -59.05 22.70
CA GLU A 104 15.53 -60.34 23.12
C GLU A 104 15.70 -60.35 24.61
N ALA A 105 14.89 -61.16 25.22
CA ALA A 105 15.07 -61.61 26.55
C ALA A 105 16.19 -62.69 26.62
#